data_28c9021a1026a80f7ec5628b71bc2bb4
#
_entry.id   28c9021a1026a80f7ec5628b71bc2bb4
#
_cell.length_a   1.000
_cell.length_b   1.000
_cell.length_c   1.000
_cell.angle_alpha   90.00
_cell.angle_beta   90.00
_cell.angle_gamma   90.00
#
_symmetry.space_group_name_H-M   'P 1'
#
loop_
_entity.id
_entity.type
_entity.pdbx_description
1 polymer ?
#
loop_
_entity_poly.entity_id
_entity_poly.type
_entity_poly.pdbx_seq_one_letter_code
_entity_poly.pdbx_strand_id
1 'polypeptide(L)'
;MKKLYILFCLLTMVLLTADAQRRYLDQMFPVVRTADVVYGKNISILTGMPAAEDLKVDIYTPAGDAKTDRPLVLISHTGSFLPPLYNGQVTGARTDSTVINIAAALASRGFVVGCYTYRLGWLPTSPDQNARTGTLLQAAYRGIQDTRSCIRYFKKSVAEDGNPYGIDPSKVCLWGIGTGGYLALGSGCVNDWSEVTLPKFINTQTLLPFIDSTLLGNLYATTQTPLCLPNHPAYSSNFQISINMGGALGDSSWLDGEAIEPTYAGVHCTSDFFAPFYEGPVIVPTTNQFVIYATGTRKCIETANNLGSNDILKTVDPNLDVLKNLIDGQKSTQTILPLTQQNILLGTDNFYAFDIPIIYNGKVVPQGSPWEWWDLNTLKVIVQIVNAQRGTNFNADTLHLNGLATNPDMSANKGRAYIDTTLRLALPRMCVSLNLGCQAVAIEEVDDAVIGLNLGPIPAKSEVRFETKAEYPIESIHVYDLNGNLVKAHTDINANRYVMPRHSLQPGFYLAQLKTKDKLVTKQIIFND
;
A
#
# COMPACT_ATOMS: atom_id res chain seq x y z
N MET A 1 37.83 14.36 -37.67
CA MET A 1 37.42 15.34 -36.67
C MET A 1 35.92 15.67 -36.71
N LYS A 2 35.30 15.96 -37.87
CA LYS A 2 33.83 16.26 -37.92
C LYS A 2 32.91 15.13 -37.40
N LYS A 3 33.28 13.85 -37.59
CA LYS A 3 32.47 12.69 -37.07
C LYS A 3 32.56 12.51 -35.56
N LEU A 4 33.62 12.97 -34.90
CA LEU A 4 33.79 12.89 -33.45
C LEU A 4 32.94 13.94 -32.72
N TYR A 5 32.77 15.13 -33.31
CA TYR A 5 31.91 16.18 -32.78
C TYR A 5 30.42 15.80 -32.83
N ILE A 6 29.99 15.09 -33.88
CA ILE A 6 28.59 14.63 -33.99
C ILE A 6 28.27 13.55 -32.93
N LEU A 7 29.23 12.67 -32.63
CA LEU A 7 29.05 11.64 -31.59
C LEU A 7 29.04 12.26 -30.17
N PHE A 8 29.83 13.31 -29.95
CA PHE A 8 29.83 14.03 -28.66
C PHE A 8 28.55 14.86 -28.46
N CYS A 9 28.01 15.49 -29.49
CA CYS A 9 26.72 16.17 -29.46
C CYS A 9 25.53 15.22 -29.28
N LEU A 10 25.58 14.00 -29.84
CA LEU A 10 24.56 12.96 -29.60
C LEU A 10 24.62 12.39 -28.20
N LEU A 11 25.82 12.28 -27.61
CA LEU A 11 25.96 11.80 -26.22
C LEU A 11 25.49 12.86 -25.18
N THR A 12 25.59 14.14 -25.51
CA THR A 12 25.08 15.24 -24.64
C THR A 12 23.56 15.48 -24.78
N MET A 13 22.94 15.08 -25.91
CA MET A 13 21.48 15.18 -26.08
C MET A 13 20.67 14.14 -25.29
N VAL A 14 21.29 13.06 -24.80
CA VAL A 14 20.61 12.03 -23.99
C VAL A 14 20.53 12.41 -22.49
N LEU A 15 21.15 13.51 -22.08
CA LEU A 15 21.25 13.91 -20.66
C LEU A 15 20.28 15.01 -20.21
N LEU A 16 19.31 15.42 -21.02
CA LEU A 16 18.52 16.64 -20.75
C LEU A 16 17.03 16.44 -20.46
N THR A 17 16.57 15.20 -20.16
CA THR A 17 15.22 15.00 -19.60
C THR A 17 15.27 14.06 -18.41
N ALA A 18 16.12 14.34 -17.43
CA ALA A 18 15.97 13.76 -16.13
C ALA A 18 15.01 14.67 -15.34
N ASP A 19 13.72 14.47 -15.49
CA ASP A 19 12.82 14.79 -14.38
C ASP A 19 13.45 14.12 -13.16
N ALA A 20 13.74 14.89 -12.11
CA ALA A 20 14.36 14.35 -10.90
C ALA A 20 13.40 13.32 -10.31
N GLN A 21 13.59 12.05 -10.65
CA GLN A 21 12.77 10.94 -10.17
C GLN A 21 12.80 10.93 -8.65
N ARG A 22 11.61 10.93 -8.04
CA ARG A 22 11.43 11.01 -6.60
C ARG A 22 11.45 9.62 -6.01
N ARG A 23 12.54 9.28 -5.36
CA ARG A 23 12.66 8.00 -4.68
C ARG A 23 11.48 7.77 -3.73
N TYR A 24 10.99 6.55 -3.68
CA TYR A 24 9.83 6.06 -2.94
C TYR A 24 8.46 6.51 -3.50
N LEU A 25 8.43 7.46 -4.42
CA LEU A 25 7.20 7.93 -5.07
C LEU A 25 7.10 7.46 -6.52
N ASP A 26 8.19 7.55 -7.28
CA ASP A 26 8.24 7.23 -8.70
C ASP A 26 8.91 5.86 -8.94
N GLN A 27 8.51 5.15 -9.98
CA GLN A 27 9.15 3.90 -10.37
C GLN A 27 10.51 4.20 -11.01
N MET A 28 11.58 3.69 -10.42
CA MET A 28 12.96 4.01 -10.78
C MET A 28 13.80 2.78 -11.10
N PHE A 29 13.45 1.63 -10.57
CA PHE A 29 14.31 0.45 -10.59
C PHE A 29 13.63 -0.76 -11.24
N PRO A 30 14.37 -1.57 -12.00
CA PRO A 30 13.94 -2.94 -12.26
C PRO A 30 13.83 -3.72 -10.95
N VAL A 31 13.03 -4.78 -10.94
CA VAL A 31 12.76 -5.57 -9.74
C VAL A 31 13.32 -6.98 -9.88
N VAL A 32 14.02 -7.44 -8.84
CA VAL A 32 14.48 -8.82 -8.71
C VAL A 32 13.72 -9.50 -7.60
N ARG A 33 13.28 -10.75 -7.82
CA ARG A 33 12.61 -11.59 -6.83
C ARG A 33 13.52 -12.74 -6.40
N THR A 34 13.68 -12.91 -5.08
CA THR A 34 14.24 -14.12 -4.45
C THR A 34 13.08 -14.87 -3.81
N ALA A 35 12.77 -16.06 -4.33
CA ALA A 35 11.61 -16.84 -3.90
C ALA A 35 11.96 -17.81 -2.77
N ASP A 36 10.92 -18.21 -2.01
CA ASP A 36 10.94 -19.32 -1.06
C ASP A 36 11.99 -19.24 0.07
N VAL A 37 12.38 -18.02 0.47
CA VAL A 37 13.26 -17.82 1.63
C VAL A 37 12.50 -18.25 2.90
N VAL A 38 13.09 -19.14 3.69
CA VAL A 38 12.49 -19.57 4.96
C VAL A 38 12.82 -18.55 6.04
N TYR A 39 11.78 -17.85 6.55
CA TYR A 39 11.95 -16.87 7.61
C TYR A 39 11.71 -17.43 9.01
N GLY A 40 11.15 -18.65 9.10
CA GLY A 40 10.88 -19.33 10.36
C GLY A 40 10.28 -20.71 10.13
N LYS A 41 10.04 -21.39 11.25
CA LYS A 41 9.34 -22.69 11.28
C LYS A 41 8.34 -22.70 12.42
N ASN A 42 7.14 -23.24 12.20
CA ASN A 42 6.14 -23.31 13.26
C ASN A 42 5.26 -24.55 13.11
N ILE A 43 4.31 -24.77 14.03
CA ILE A 43 3.43 -25.92 14.01
C ILE A 43 2.12 -25.57 13.31
N SER A 44 1.87 -26.21 12.18
CA SER A 44 0.61 -26.16 11.43
C SER A 44 -0.37 -27.21 11.95
N ILE A 45 -1.66 -26.86 11.90
CA ILE A 45 -2.77 -27.78 12.19
C ILE A 45 -3.66 -28.00 10.97
N LEU A 46 -3.22 -27.54 9.79
CA LEU A 46 -4.03 -27.50 8.57
C LEU A 46 -4.53 -28.88 8.13
N THR A 47 -3.75 -29.93 8.37
CA THR A 47 -4.12 -31.31 8.02
C THR A 47 -4.91 -32.06 9.11
N GLY A 48 -5.31 -31.36 10.18
CA GLY A 48 -5.98 -31.93 11.36
C GLY A 48 -5.01 -32.53 12.38
N MET A 49 -3.73 -32.69 12.03
CA MET A 49 -2.67 -33.17 12.93
C MET A 49 -1.57 -32.13 13.01
N PRO A 50 -1.04 -31.81 14.21
CA PRO A 50 0.08 -30.92 14.37
C PRO A 50 1.31 -31.40 13.59
N ALA A 51 1.85 -30.56 12.71
CA ALA A 51 3.04 -30.85 11.92
C ALA A 51 3.91 -29.58 11.76
N ALA A 52 5.23 -29.76 11.75
CA ALA A 52 6.14 -28.66 11.51
C ALA A 52 6.01 -28.15 10.07
N GLU A 53 5.90 -26.84 9.91
CA GLU A 53 5.77 -26.14 8.62
C GLU A 53 6.82 -25.04 8.51
N ASP A 54 7.50 -24.97 7.36
CA ASP A 54 8.40 -23.88 7.03
C ASP A 54 7.59 -22.64 6.61
N LEU A 55 7.83 -21.53 7.28
CA LEU A 55 7.24 -20.24 6.96
C LEU A 55 8.12 -19.53 5.95
N LYS A 56 7.56 -19.18 4.79
CA LYS A 56 8.31 -18.70 3.64
C LYS A 56 7.97 -17.26 3.27
N VAL A 57 8.96 -16.55 2.74
CA VAL A 57 8.81 -15.19 2.19
C VAL A 57 9.47 -15.10 0.82
N ASP A 58 8.79 -14.44 -0.13
CA ASP A 58 9.37 -14.02 -1.40
C ASP A 58 9.83 -12.57 -1.26
N ILE A 59 11.09 -12.30 -1.57
CA ILE A 59 11.71 -10.99 -1.35
C ILE A 59 11.91 -10.31 -2.70
N TYR A 60 11.37 -9.10 -2.83
CA TYR A 60 11.49 -8.25 -4.01
C TYR A 60 12.43 -7.08 -3.68
N THR A 61 13.46 -6.89 -4.49
CA THR A 61 14.46 -5.84 -4.30
C THR A 61 14.65 -4.99 -5.54
N PRO A 62 14.97 -3.69 -5.39
CA PRO A 62 15.30 -2.82 -6.52
C PRO A 62 16.68 -3.19 -7.10
N ALA A 63 16.71 -3.62 -8.36
CA ALA A 63 17.95 -4.00 -9.04
C ALA A 63 18.80 -2.77 -9.36
N GLY A 64 20.11 -2.87 -9.11
CA GLY A 64 21.06 -1.78 -9.37
C GLY A 64 21.01 -0.62 -8.38
N ASP A 65 20.20 -0.72 -7.35
CA ASP A 65 20.16 0.28 -6.28
C ASP A 65 21.26 0.03 -5.23
N ALA A 66 22.12 1.01 -5.02
CA ALA A 66 23.26 0.91 -4.10
C ALA A 66 22.91 1.23 -2.63
N LYS A 67 21.66 1.64 -2.30
CA LYS A 67 21.28 1.94 -0.90
C LYS A 67 21.27 0.67 -0.04
N THR A 68 21.69 0.83 1.23
CA THR A 68 21.75 -0.25 2.22
C THR A 68 20.88 0.03 3.46
N ASP A 69 20.04 1.06 3.39
CA ASP A 69 19.13 1.54 4.45
C ASP A 69 17.69 1.70 3.93
N ARG A 70 17.25 0.76 3.07
CA ARG A 70 15.93 0.80 2.44
C ARG A 70 14.83 0.50 3.44
N PRO A 71 13.65 1.12 3.31
CA PRO A 71 12.48 0.71 4.08
C PRO A 71 12.03 -0.70 3.65
N LEU A 72 11.58 -1.47 4.63
CA LEU A 72 11.00 -2.81 4.44
C LEU A 72 9.48 -2.73 4.42
N VAL A 73 8.83 -3.37 3.44
CA VAL A 73 7.38 -3.59 3.43
C VAL A 73 7.10 -5.09 3.48
N LEU A 74 6.31 -5.54 4.44
CA LEU A 74 5.89 -6.93 4.53
C LEU A 74 4.43 -7.05 4.15
N ILE A 75 4.14 -7.84 3.11
CA ILE A 75 2.79 -8.02 2.56
C ILE A 75 2.21 -9.37 3.00
N SER A 76 1.06 -9.31 3.68
CA SER A 76 0.24 -10.47 4.03
C SER A 76 -0.92 -10.61 3.04
N HIS A 77 -1.03 -11.81 2.46
CA HIS A 77 -2.05 -12.14 1.46
C HIS A 77 -3.44 -12.34 2.07
N THR A 78 -4.47 -12.35 1.24
CA THR A 78 -5.86 -12.69 1.57
C THR A 78 -6.06 -14.23 1.70
N GLY A 79 -7.29 -14.73 1.71
CA GLY A 79 -7.63 -16.15 1.58
C GLY A 79 -8.39 -16.75 2.75
N SER A 80 -9.04 -15.94 3.59
CA SER A 80 -9.91 -16.38 4.70
C SER A 80 -9.22 -17.37 5.67
N PHE A 81 -7.91 -17.23 5.88
CA PHE A 81 -7.06 -18.14 6.67
C PHE A 81 -7.11 -19.60 6.23
N LEU A 82 -7.40 -19.85 4.94
CA LEU A 82 -7.44 -21.17 4.32
C LEU A 82 -6.60 -21.20 3.05
N PRO A 83 -6.09 -22.37 2.62
CA PRO A 83 -5.42 -22.48 1.33
C PRO A 83 -6.37 -22.12 0.17
N PRO A 84 -5.85 -21.59 -0.94
CA PRO A 84 -6.63 -21.39 -2.16
C PRO A 84 -7.41 -22.64 -2.55
N LEU A 85 -8.60 -22.46 -3.12
CA LEU A 85 -9.58 -23.44 -3.57
C LEU A 85 -10.41 -24.10 -2.45
N TYR A 86 -9.86 -24.28 -1.24
CA TYR A 86 -10.52 -25.00 -0.15
C TYR A 86 -11.76 -24.31 0.43
N ASN A 87 -11.87 -23.00 0.28
CA ASN A 87 -13.05 -22.23 0.71
C ASN A 87 -13.88 -21.68 -0.46
N GLY A 88 -13.67 -22.22 -1.67
CA GLY A 88 -14.34 -21.75 -2.88
C GLY A 88 -13.73 -20.46 -3.48
N GLN A 89 -12.54 -20.05 -3.02
CA GLN A 89 -11.80 -18.89 -3.52
C GLN A 89 -10.57 -19.31 -4.31
N VAL A 90 -10.18 -18.46 -5.27
CA VAL A 90 -8.99 -18.68 -6.11
C VAL A 90 -7.74 -18.10 -5.44
N THR A 91 -7.88 -16.98 -4.73
CA THR A 91 -6.82 -16.25 -4.05
C THR A 91 -6.58 -16.77 -2.63
N GLY A 92 -5.43 -16.47 -2.06
CA GLY A 92 -5.02 -16.87 -0.72
C GLY A 92 -3.54 -17.30 -0.62
N ALA A 93 -2.70 -16.76 -1.51
CA ALA A 93 -1.28 -17.06 -1.55
C ALA A 93 -0.43 -15.80 -1.71
N ARG A 94 0.83 -15.86 -1.23
CA ARG A 94 1.81 -14.79 -1.42
C ARG A 94 2.15 -14.52 -2.90
N THR A 95 1.70 -15.40 -3.80
CA THR A 95 1.89 -15.31 -5.26
C THR A 95 0.65 -14.85 -6.02
N ASP A 96 -0.38 -14.40 -5.33
CA ASP A 96 -1.57 -13.82 -5.96
C ASP A 96 -1.21 -12.58 -6.77
N SER A 97 -1.91 -12.34 -7.87
CA SER A 97 -1.65 -11.23 -8.79
C SER A 97 -1.61 -9.88 -8.08
N THR A 98 -2.51 -9.63 -7.15
CA THR A 98 -2.56 -8.41 -6.31
C THR A 98 -1.28 -8.25 -5.49
N VAL A 99 -0.87 -9.32 -4.79
CA VAL A 99 0.33 -9.32 -3.94
C VAL A 99 1.59 -9.01 -4.77
N ILE A 100 1.78 -9.74 -5.87
CA ILE A 100 2.95 -9.55 -6.76
C ILE A 100 2.98 -8.15 -7.35
N ASN A 101 1.82 -7.60 -7.77
CA ASN A 101 1.78 -6.27 -8.37
C ASN A 101 2.09 -5.16 -7.36
N ILE A 102 1.56 -5.23 -6.13
CA ILE A 102 1.92 -4.29 -5.06
C ILE A 102 3.42 -4.40 -4.74
N ALA A 103 3.94 -5.62 -4.60
CA ALA A 103 5.35 -5.85 -4.30
C ALA A 103 6.27 -5.28 -5.38
N ALA A 104 5.97 -5.53 -6.65
CA ALA A 104 6.74 -5.00 -7.77
C ALA A 104 6.65 -3.47 -7.85
N ALA A 105 5.46 -2.90 -7.63
CA ALA A 105 5.24 -1.46 -7.64
C ALA A 105 6.03 -0.76 -6.52
N LEU A 106 6.11 -1.33 -5.32
CA LEU A 106 6.88 -0.79 -4.20
C LEU A 106 8.39 -0.98 -4.42
N ALA A 107 8.82 -2.19 -4.82
CA ALA A 107 10.23 -2.47 -5.05
C ALA A 107 10.81 -1.61 -6.16
N SER A 108 10.05 -1.37 -7.25
CA SER A 108 10.49 -0.44 -8.31
C SER A 108 10.68 1.01 -7.84
N ARG A 109 10.16 1.38 -6.68
CA ARG A 109 10.31 2.69 -6.05
C ARG A 109 11.45 2.75 -5.02
N GLY A 110 12.17 1.64 -4.82
CA GLY A 110 13.32 1.57 -3.90
C GLY A 110 13.02 0.99 -2.53
N PHE A 111 11.86 0.38 -2.32
CA PHE A 111 11.57 -0.43 -1.13
C PHE A 111 12.15 -1.85 -1.27
N VAL A 112 12.43 -2.50 -0.15
CA VAL A 112 12.55 -3.95 -0.08
C VAL A 112 11.19 -4.49 0.35
N VAL A 113 10.66 -5.50 -0.36
CA VAL A 113 9.32 -6.01 -0.09
C VAL A 113 9.36 -7.51 0.15
N GLY A 114 8.78 -7.97 1.26
CA GLY A 114 8.62 -9.37 1.59
C GLY A 114 7.15 -9.80 1.50
N CYS A 115 6.81 -10.70 0.59
CA CYS A 115 5.49 -11.35 0.53
C CYS A 115 5.58 -12.67 1.27
N TYR A 116 4.94 -12.78 2.44
CA TYR A 116 5.13 -13.93 3.33
C TYR A 116 3.89 -14.82 3.47
N THR A 117 4.12 -16.11 3.77
CA THR A 117 3.09 -17.04 4.22
C THR A 117 2.92 -16.92 5.73
N TYR A 118 1.76 -17.33 6.22
CA TYR A 118 1.45 -17.49 7.63
C TYR A 118 0.63 -18.77 7.82
N ARG A 119 0.59 -19.33 9.03
CA ARG A 119 -0.13 -20.58 9.31
C ARG A 119 -1.62 -20.41 9.09
N LEU A 120 -2.15 -21.25 8.21
CA LEU A 120 -3.56 -21.34 7.83
C LEU A 120 -4.27 -22.45 8.62
N GLY A 121 -5.59 -22.49 8.53
CA GLY A 121 -6.43 -23.58 9.02
C GLY A 121 -7.39 -23.16 10.13
N TRP A 122 -8.69 -23.34 9.84
CA TRP A 122 -9.81 -23.23 10.79
C TRP A 122 -11.00 -24.03 10.24
N LEU A 123 -12.11 -24.10 10.97
CA LEU A 123 -13.26 -24.96 10.66
C LEU A 123 -14.49 -24.14 10.22
N PRO A 124 -14.52 -23.55 9.01
CA PRO A 124 -15.61 -22.68 8.56
C PRO A 124 -16.95 -23.40 8.44
N THR A 125 -16.94 -24.66 8.10
CA THR A 125 -18.16 -25.46 7.84
C THR A 125 -18.63 -26.25 9.07
N SER A 126 -18.03 -26.04 10.25
CA SER A 126 -18.50 -26.69 11.48
C SER A 126 -19.95 -26.26 11.77
N PRO A 127 -20.84 -27.17 12.14
CA PRO A 127 -22.19 -26.83 12.60
C PRO A 127 -22.17 -26.08 13.94
N ASP A 128 -21.14 -26.30 14.77
CA ASP A 128 -20.96 -25.61 16.04
C ASP A 128 -20.36 -24.21 15.85
N GLN A 129 -21.08 -23.19 16.33
CA GLN A 129 -20.62 -21.81 16.26
C GLN A 129 -19.36 -21.57 17.10
N ASN A 130 -19.26 -22.16 18.30
CA ASN A 130 -18.04 -22.02 19.12
C ASN A 130 -16.81 -22.57 18.38
N ALA A 131 -16.96 -23.69 17.67
CA ALA A 131 -15.88 -24.23 16.86
C ALA A 131 -15.49 -23.31 15.70
N ARG A 132 -16.48 -22.72 14.99
CA ARG A 132 -16.19 -21.75 13.92
C ARG A 132 -15.49 -20.51 14.46
N THR A 133 -16.06 -19.90 15.51
CA THR A 133 -15.51 -18.67 16.13
C THR A 133 -14.12 -18.93 16.72
N GLY A 134 -13.98 -19.96 17.54
CA GLY A 134 -12.72 -20.27 18.21
C GLY A 134 -11.59 -20.61 17.26
N THR A 135 -11.86 -21.44 16.25
CA THR A 135 -10.80 -21.82 15.30
C THR A 135 -10.42 -20.69 14.35
N LEU A 136 -11.34 -19.77 14.00
CA LEU A 136 -11.01 -18.55 13.26
C LEU A 136 -10.11 -17.62 14.10
N LEU A 137 -10.47 -17.38 15.36
CA LEU A 137 -9.65 -16.55 16.28
C LEU A 137 -8.25 -17.15 16.46
N GLN A 138 -8.15 -18.47 16.63
CA GLN A 138 -6.86 -19.15 16.70
C GLN A 138 -6.05 -19.04 15.40
N ALA A 139 -6.70 -19.03 14.22
CA ALA A 139 -6.02 -18.82 12.95
C ALA A 139 -5.47 -17.39 12.84
N ALA A 140 -6.26 -16.38 13.20
CA ALA A 140 -5.81 -14.98 13.25
C ALA A 140 -4.66 -14.80 14.25
N TYR A 141 -4.76 -15.38 15.43
CA TYR A 141 -3.73 -15.35 16.48
C TYR A 141 -2.40 -15.93 15.98
N ARG A 142 -2.42 -17.12 15.37
CA ARG A 142 -1.23 -17.74 14.76
C ARG A 142 -0.66 -16.87 13.64
N GLY A 143 -1.51 -16.26 12.81
CA GLY A 143 -1.09 -15.36 11.74
C GLY A 143 -0.39 -14.11 12.27
N ILE A 144 -0.88 -13.50 13.36
CA ILE A 144 -0.21 -12.37 14.05
C ILE A 144 1.16 -12.79 14.58
N GLN A 145 1.26 -13.97 15.21
CA GLN A 145 2.54 -14.52 15.69
C GLN A 145 3.55 -14.70 14.55
N ASP A 146 3.10 -15.21 13.40
CA ASP A 146 3.95 -15.47 12.23
C ASP A 146 4.37 -14.14 11.57
N THR A 147 3.48 -13.15 11.50
CA THR A 147 3.79 -11.78 11.05
C THR A 147 4.92 -11.18 11.90
N ARG A 148 4.79 -11.24 13.22
CA ARG A 148 5.82 -10.77 14.16
C ARG A 148 7.13 -11.52 14.00
N SER A 149 7.08 -12.82 13.74
CA SER A 149 8.27 -13.64 13.46
C SER A 149 8.95 -13.22 12.16
N CYS A 150 8.19 -12.86 11.13
CA CYS A 150 8.72 -12.36 9.86
C CYS A 150 9.45 -11.02 10.05
N ILE A 151 8.89 -10.08 10.80
CA ILE A 151 9.57 -8.82 11.14
C ILE A 151 10.91 -9.11 11.84
N ARG A 152 10.90 -10.00 12.84
CA ARG A 152 12.10 -10.35 13.61
C ARG A 152 13.18 -11.02 12.75
N TYR A 153 12.79 -11.84 11.77
CA TYR A 153 13.71 -12.42 10.79
C TYR A 153 14.51 -11.36 10.05
N PHE A 154 13.83 -10.35 9.52
CA PHE A 154 14.49 -9.26 8.79
C PHE A 154 15.39 -8.43 9.71
N LYS A 155 14.96 -8.14 10.94
CA LYS A 155 15.80 -7.42 11.91
C LYS A 155 17.03 -8.22 12.33
N LYS A 156 16.88 -9.55 12.50
CA LYS A 156 18.01 -10.48 12.73
C LYS A 156 18.99 -10.45 11.55
N SER A 157 18.49 -10.49 10.31
CA SER A 157 19.36 -10.50 9.13
C SER A 157 20.23 -9.24 9.00
N VAL A 158 19.77 -8.11 9.54
CA VAL A 158 20.60 -6.90 9.66
C VAL A 158 21.68 -7.05 10.71
N ALA A 159 21.33 -7.58 11.88
CA ALA A 159 22.21 -7.63 13.02
C ALA A 159 23.26 -8.75 12.93
N GLU A 160 22.89 -9.91 12.38
CA GLU A 160 23.72 -11.11 12.42
C GLU A 160 24.22 -11.57 11.03
N ASP A 161 23.49 -11.30 9.96
CA ASP A 161 23.76 -11.86 8.63
C ASP A 161 24.37 -10.82 7.67
N GLY A 162 24.82 -9.65 8.18
CA GLY A 162 25.45 -8.58 7.39
C GLY A 162 24.52 -7.80 6.49
N ASN A 163 23.23 -7.74 6.80
CA ASN A 163 22.19 -7.01 6.08
C ASN A 163 22.09 -7.37 4.59
N PRO A 164 21.84 -8.64 4.24
CA PRO A 164 21.88 -9.10 2.85
C PRO A 164 20.83 -8.44 1.96
N TYR A 165 19.79 -7.87 2.55
CA TYR A 165 18.69 -7.20 1.84
C TYR A 165 18.87 -5.68 1.79
N GLY A 166 19.87 -5.10 2.48
CA GLY A 166 20.12 -3.66 2.50
C GLY A 166 18.96 -2.85 3.07
N ILE A 167 18.39 -3.26 4.19
CA ILE A 167 17.25 -2.62 4.84
C ILE A 167 17.66 -1.80 6.09
N ASP A 168 16.81 -0.83 6.44
CA ASP A 168 16.81 -0.17 7.74
C ASP A 168 15.78 -0.86 8.65
N PRO A 169 16.20 -1.54 9.73
CA PRO A 169 15.32 -2.29 10.62
C PRO A 169 14.36 -1.39 11.44
N SER A 170 14.57 -0.08 11.42
CA SER A 170 13.69 0.92 12.06
C SER A 170 12.58 1.41 11.12
N LYS A 171 12.61 1.06 9.81
CA LYS A 171 11.68 1.52 8.77
C LYS A 171 10.89 0.35 8.21
N VAL A 172 9.92 -0.12 8.96
CA VAL A 172 9.11 -1.29 8.60
C VAL A 172 7.64 -0.90 8.44
N CYS A 173 7.04 -1.29 7.33
CA CYS A 173 5.62 -1.20 7.03
C CYS A 173 5.02 -2.60 6.94
N LEU A 174 3.85 -2.80 7.54
CA LEU A 174 2.99 -3.96 7.24
C LEU A 174 1.90 -3.55 6.25
N TRP A 175 1.69 -4.36 5.24
CA TRP A 175 0.63 -4.19 4.25
C TRP A 175 -0.24 -5.43 4.20
N GLY A 176 -1.49 -5.31 4.62
CA GLY A 176 -2.42 -6.45 4.68
C GLY A 176 -3.54 -6.36 3.65
N ILE A 177 -3.81 -7.47 2.95
CA ILE A 177 -4.86 -7.58 1.95
C ILE A 177 -5.91 -8.57 2.47
N GLY A 178 -7.18 -8.15 2.55
CA GLY A 178 -8.27 -8.98 3.06
C GLY A 178 -7.95 -9.57 4.44
N THR A 179 -7.83 -10.89 4.54
CA THR A 179 -7.44 -11.59 5.77
C THR A 179 -6.06 -11.13 6.28
N GLY A 180 -5.12 -10.83 5.37
CA GLY A 180 -3.84 -10.23 5.75
C GLY A 180 -3.99 -8.86 6.42
N GLY A 181 -5.07 -8.13 6.14
CA GLY A 181 -5.40 -6.88 6.82
C GLY A 181 -5.68 -7.07 8.31
N TYR A 182 -6.31 -8.17 8.70
CA TYR A 182 -6.46 -8.53 10.13
C TYR A 182 -5.09 -8.72 10.80
N LEU A 183 -4.13 -9.29 10.08
CA LEU A 183 -2.77 -9.52 10.58
C LEU A 183 -1.99 -8.21 10.69
N ALA A 184 -2.09 -7.34 9.69
CA ALA A 184 -1.39 -6.06 9.67
C ALA A 184 -1.91 -5.10 10.76
N LEU A 185 -3.22 -5.06 11.00
CA LEU A 185 -3.82 -4.31 12.11
C LEU A 185 -3.48 -4.95 13.46
N GLY A 186 -3.83 -6.22 13.65
CA GLY A 186 -3.68 -6.91 14.94
C GLY A 186 -2.23 -7.05 15.40
N SER A 187 -1.25 -7.11 14.48
CA SER A 187 0.16 -7.09 14.86
C SER A 187 0.60 -5.77 15.48
N GLY A 188 -0.11 -4.67 15.18
CA GLY A 188 0.18 -3.34 15.71
C GLY A 188 -0.45 -3.05 17.06
N CYS A 189 -1.65 -3.57 17.32
CA CYS A 189 -2.45 -3.20 18.48
C CYS A 189 -2.64 -4.33 19.51
N VAL A 190 -2.60 -5.61 19.13
CA VAL A 190 -2.79 -6.71 20.08
C VAL A 190 -1.51 -6.91 20.91
N ASN A 191 -1.46 -6.36 22.10
CA ASN A 191 -0.28 -6.38 22.96
C ASN A 191 -0.54 -6.84 24.41
N ASP A 192 -1.80 -6.86 24.85
CA ASP A 192 -2.22 -7.32 26.17
C ASP A 192 -3.09 -8.58 26.10
N TRP A 193 -3.00 -9.44 27.12
CA TRP A 193 -3.75 -10.69 27.17
C TRP A 193 -5.26 -10.46 27.31
N SER A 194 -5.69 -9.39 27.95
CA SER A 194 -7.10 -9.04 28.12
C SER A 194 -7.81 -8.85 26.78
N GLU A 195 -7.11 -8.41 25.75
CA GLU A 195 -7.65 -8.16 24.41
C GLU A 195 -8.12 -9.44 23.71
N VAL A 196 -7.43 -10.55 23.94
CA VAL A 196 -7.80 -11.86 23.36
C VAL A 196 -8.73 -12.66 24.26
N THR A 197 -9.13 -12.10 25.41
CA THR A 197 -10.05 -12.73 26.38
C THR A 197 -11.33 -11.91 26.62
N LEU A 198 -11.67 -10.99 25.71
CA LEU A 198 -12.94 -10.26 25.74
C LEU A 198 -14.15 -11.24 25.78
N PRO A 199 -15.31 -10.84 26.33
CA PRO A 199 -16.48 -11.74 26.44
C PRO A 199 -16.88 -12.45 25.16
N LYS A 200 -16.73 -11.81 23.99
CA LYS A 200 -17.02 -12.41 22.69
C LYS A 200 -15.98 -13.43 22.23
N PHE A 201 -14.83 -13.52 22.90
CA PHE A 201 -13.75 -14.46 22.65
C PHE A 201 -13.72 -15.61 23.67
N ILE A 202 -14.80 -15.77 24.41
CA ILE A 202 -15.01 -16.85 25.37
C ILE A 202 -15.95 -17.90 24.77
N ASN A 203 -15.59 -19.17 24.89
CA ASN A 203 -16.44 -20.28 24.51
C ASN A 203 -17.68 -20.30 25.41
N THR A 204 -18.87 -20.20 24.85
CA THR A 204 -20.12 -20.09 25.60
C THR A 204 -20.52 -21.36 26.36
N GLN A 205 -19.92 -22.51 26.03
CA GLN A 205 -20.20 -23.80 26.69
C GLN A 205 -19.20 -24.10 27.81
N THR A 206 -17.90 -23.84 27.55
CA THR A 206 -16.84 -24.14 28.53
C THR A 206 -16.49 -22.97 29.44
N LEU A 207 -16.93 -21.76 29.07
CA LEU A 207 -16.60 -20.48 29.73
C LEU A 207 -15.08 -20.19 29.77
N LEU A 208 -14.30 -20.85 28.89
CA LEU A 208 -12.87 -20.61 28.74
C LEU A 208 -12.58 -19.77 27.51
N PRO A 209 -11.49 -18.98 27.49
CA PRO A 209 -11.04 -18.27 26.30
C PRO A 209 -10.81 -19.23 25.13
N PHE A 210 -11.12 -18.80 23.90
CA PHE A 210 -10.79 -19.56 22.69
C PHE A 210 -9.28 -19.64 22.44
N ILE A 211 -8.53 -18.66 22.94
CA ILE A 211 -7.07 -18.65 22.87
C ILE A 211 -6.49 -19.23 24.15
N ASP A 212 -5.78 -20.34 24.04
CA ASP A 212 -5.03 -20.95 25.13
C ASP A 212 -3.53 -20.75 24.90
N SER A 213 -2.91 -19.87 25.68
CA SER A 213 -1.48 -19.57 25.57
C SER A 213 -0.57 -20.73 25.93
N THR A 214 -1.06 -21.71 26.71
CA THR A 214 -0.28 -22.91 27.03
C THR A 214 -0.12 -23.85 25.84
N LEU A 215 -1.04 -23.77 24.87
CA LEU A 215 -0.99 -24.50 23.62
C LEU A 215 -0.44 -23.66 22.47
N LEU A 216 -0.91 -22.42 22.32
CA LEU A 216 -0.65 -21.56 21.16
C LEU A 216 0.55 -20.61 21.36
N GLY A 217 1.13 -20.57 22.57
CA GLY A 217 2.18 -19.61 22.92
C GLY A 217 1.66 -18.22 23.26
N ASN A 218 2.55 -17.33 23.66
CA ASN A 218 2.19 -15.94 24.00
C ASN A 218 1.93 -15.09 22.73
N LEU A 219 1.40 -13.87 22.91
CA LEU A 219 1.05 -12.92 21.85
C LEU A 219 2.20 -12.68 20.86
N TYR A 220 3.44 -12.68 21.34
CA TYR A 220 4.64 -12.39 20.55
C TYR A 220 5.33 -13.66 19.99
N ALA A 221 4.80 -14.88 20.24
CA ALA A 221 5.43 -16.14 19.84
C ALA A 221 6.90 -16.23 20.27
N THR A 222 7.20 -15.86 21.51
CA THR A 222 8.54 -15.94 22.09
C THR A 222 8.71 -17.11 23.03
N THR A 223 7.63 -17.84 23.34
CA THR A 223 7.59 -18.99 24.22
C THR A 223 7.28 -20.26 23.43
N GLN A 224 8.07 -21.31 23.65
CA GLN A 224 7.82 -22.62 23.04
C GLN A 224 6.65 -23.32 23.74
N THR A 225 5.70 -23.79 22.93
CA THR A 225 4.53 -24.57 23.37
C THR A 225 4.23 -25.67 22.35
N PRO A 226 3.27 -26.57 22.60
CA PRO A 226 2.92 -27.62 21.63
C PRO A 226 2.60 -27.13 20.21
N LEU A 227 2.00 -25.94 20.08
CA LEU A 227 1.59 -25.39 18.79
C LEU A 227 2.30 -24.07 18.43
N CYS A 228 3.41 -23.73 19.11
CA CYS A 228 4.20 -22.54 18.82
C CYS A 228 5.70 -22.81 19.02
N LEU A 229 6.47 -22.57 17.95
CA LEU A 229 7.93 -22.52 18.00
C LEU A 229 8.37 -21.06 17.97
N PRO A 230 9.20 -20.59 18.93
CA PRO A 230 9.71 -19.24 18.93
C PRO A 230 10.69 -19.03 17.76
N ASN A 231 10.46 -17.99 16.97
CA ASN A 231 11.35 -17.58 15.87
C ASN A 231 11.95 -16.23 16.19
N HIS A 232 13.28 -16.17 16.28
CA HIS A 232 14.08 -14.96 16.50
C HIS A 232 13.62 -14.10 17.71
N PRO A 233 13.37 -14.69 18.90
CA PRO A 233 12.70 -14.02 20.02
C PRO A 233 13.52 -12.88 20.64
N ALA A 234 14.82 -12.77 20.33
CA ALA A 234 15.69 -11.69 20.80
C ALA A 234 15.48 -10.35 20.08
N TYR A 235 14.72 -10.33 18.98
CA TYR A 235 14.49 -9.14 18.16
C TYR A 235 13.09 -8.56 18.38
N SER A 236 12.96 -7.23 18.27
CA SER A 236 11.67 -6.54 18.32
C SER A 236 10.84 -6.82 17.07
N SER A 237 9.52 -6.95 17.24
CA SER A 237 8.55 -7.01 16.15
C SER A 237 7.82 -5.69 15.89
N ASN A 238 8.28 -4.58 16.45
CA ASN A 238 7.68 -3.26 16.23
C ASN A 238 7.88 -2.80 14.79
N PHE A 239 6.92 -2.03 14.31
CA PHE A 239 6.92 -1.44 12.97
C PHE A 239 6.20 -0.09 13.00
N GLN A 240 6.29 0.72 11.94
CA GLN A 240 5.94 2.13 11.98
C GLN A 240 4.59 2.46 11.34
N ILE A 241 4.14 1.65 10.37
CA ILE A 241 2.86 1.90 9.67
C ILE A 241 2.20 0.59 9.25
N SER A 242 0.88 0.52 9.44
CA SER A 242 0.00 -0.52 8.93
C SER A 242 -0.83 0.03 7.78
N ILE A 243 -0.72 -0.56 6.59
CA ILE A 243 -1.61 -0.31 5.45
C ILE A 243 -2.61 -1.44 5.35
N ASN A 244 -3.89 -1.12 5.45
CA ASN A 244 -4.97 -2.09 5.41
C ASN A 244 -5.78 -1.98 4.12
N MET A 245 -6.04 -3.10 3.48
CA MET A 245 -6.73 -3.21 2.22
C MET A 245 -7.87 -4.23 2.33
N GLY A 246 -9.04 -3.77 2.82
CA GLY A 246 -10.24 -4.61 2.99
C GLY A 246 -10.14 -5.64 4.12
N GLY A 247 -9.45 -5.33 5.21
CA GLY A 247 -9.40 -6.17 6.40
C GLY A 247 -10.26 -5.65 7.55
N ALA A 248 -10.09 -6.25 8.72
CA ALA A 248 -10.79 -5.85 9.96
C ALA A 248 -9.98 -6.23 11.20
N LEU A 249 -10.48 -5.86 12.37
CA LEU A 249 -10.01 -6.31 13.69
C LEU A 249 -11.08 -7.15 14.39
N GLY A 250 -10.65 -7.97 15.31
CA GLY A 250 -11.57 -8.69 16.19
C GLY A 250 -12.40 -7.74 17.06
N ASP A 251 -11.80 -6.66 17.53
CA ASP A 251 -12.47 -5.61 18.31
C ASP A 251 -11.78 -4.25 18.14
N SER A 252 -12.55 -3.15 18.14
CA SER A 252 -11.98 -1.80 18.08
C SER A 252 -11.28 -1.36 19.36
N SER A 253 -11.58 -1.98 20.50
CA SER A 253 -10.91 -1.69 21.77
C SER A 253 -9.46 -2.17 21.84
N TRP A 254 -9.01 -2.95 20.85
CA TRP A 254 -7.60 -3.29 20.70
C TRP A 254 -6.74 -2.09 20.28
N LEU A 255 -7.36 -1.07 19.70
CA LEU A 255 -6.71 0.22 19.44
C LEU A 255 -6.92 1.09 20.69
N ASP A 256 -5.89 1.33 21.43
CA ASP A 256 -5.92 2.07 22.70
C ASP A 256 -5.03 3.33 22.72
N GLY A 257 -4.25 3.55 21.65
CA GLY A 257 -3.39 4.71 21.48
C GLY A 257 -2.07 4.60 22.22
N GLU A 258 -1.66 3.40 22.60
CA GLU A 258 -0.35 3.21 23.20
C GLU A 258 0.80 3.64 22.28
N ALA A 259 1.87 4.15 22.87
CA ALA A 259 3.03 4.66 22.11
C ALA A 259 3.75 3.61 21.24
N ILE A 260 3.48 2.33 21.47
CA ILE A 260 4.02 1.22 20.67
C ILE A 260 3.21 0.98 19.38
N GLU A 261 1.98 1.46 19.33
CA GLU A 261 1.14 1.32 18.14
C GLU A 261 1.76 2.05 16.93
N PRO A 262 1.71 1.44 15.74
CA PRO A 262 2.09 2.10 14.49
C PRO A 262 1.04 3.14 14.09
N THR A 263 1.31 3.90 13.03
CA THR A 263 0.27 4.63 12.32
C THR A 263 -0.55 3.67 11.44
N TYR A 264 -1.80 4.06 11.14
CA TYR A 264 -2.74 3.23 10.38
C TYR A 264 -3.33 4.00 9.21
N ALA A 265 -3.30 3.42 8.03
CA ALA A 265 -4.02 3.93 6.87
C ALA A 265 -4.63 2.77 6.06
N GLY A 266 -5.64 3.04 5.25
CA GLY A 266 -6.24 1.95 4.50
C GLY A 266 -7.34 2.33 3.53
N VAL A 267 -7.76 1.31 2.79
CA VAL A 267 -8.87 1.36 1.85
C VAL A 267 -9.84 0.21 2.11
N HIS A 268 -11.12 0.40 1.79
CA HIS A 268 -12.11 -0.67 1.89
C HIS A 268 -13.27 -0.40 0.92
N CYS A 269 -13.91 -1.47 0.40
CA CYS A 269 -15.13 -1.37 -0.38
C CYS A 269 -16.35 -1.36 0.53
N THR A 270 -17.31 -0.44 0.30
CA THR A 270 -18.54 -0.34 1.09
C THR A 270 -19.42 -1.58 1.02
N SER A 271 -19.26 -2.37 -0.03
CA SER A 271 -20.01 -3.61 -0.30
C SER A 271 -19.17 -4.87 -0.13
N ASP A 272 -18.11 -4.83 0.68
CA ASP A 272 -17.30 -6.00 0.97
C ASP A 272 -18.12 -7.05 1.71
N PHE A 273 -18.19 -8.24 1.13
CA PHE A 273 -18.95 -9.37 1.67
C PHE A 273 -18.12 -10.23 2.64
N PHE A 274 -16.79 -10.10 2.63
CA PHE A 274 -15.89 -10.95 3.40
C PHE A 274 -15.50 -10.34 4.75
N ALA A 275 -15.37 -9.02 4.80
CA ALA A 275 -15.05 -8.27 5.99
C ALA A 275 -15.97 -7.05 6.12
N PRO A 276 -16.46 -6.69 7.31
CA PRO A 276 -17.30 -5.52 7.48
C PRO A 276 -16.53 -4.24 7.13
N PHE A 277 -17.18 -3.31 6.44
CA PHE A 277 -16.61 -1.99 6.15
C PHE A 277 -16.41 -1.14 7.41
N TYR A 278 -17.39 -1.14 8.30
CA TYR A 278 -17.41 -0.39 9.57
C TYR A 278 -17.44 -1.35 10.76
N GLU A 279 -18.60 -1.79 11.19
CA GLU A 279 -18.77 -2.83 12.20
C GLU A 279 -19.83 -3.81 11.72
N GLY A 280 -19.59 -5.10 11.89
CA GLY A 280 -20.57 -6.06 11.41
C GLY A 280 -20.17 -7.51 11.58
N PRO A 281 -21.06 -8.41 11.17
CA PRO A 281 -20.82 -9.83 11.25
C PRO A 281 -19.80 -10.28 10.20
N VAL A 282 -18.89 -11.14 10.59
CA VAL A 282 -18.14 -12.03 9.69
C VAL A 282 -19.01 -13.27 9.50
N ILE A 283 -19.26 -13.61 8.24
CA ILE A 283 -20.05 -14.78 7.84
C ILE A 283 -19.22 -15.70 6.95
N VAL A 284 -19.53 -16.97 6.96
CA VAL A 284 -18.94 -17.94 6.02
C VAL A 284 -19.64 -17.79 4.67
N PRO A 285 -18.97 -17.38 3.58
CA PRO A 285 -19.64 -17.05 2.31
C PRO A 285 -20.40 -18.24 1.71
N THR A 286 -19.90 -19.47 1.87
CA THR A 286 -20.47 -20.67 1.28
C THR A 286 -21.69 -21.22 2.04
N THR A 287 -21.82 -20.93 3.34
CA THR A 287 -22.88 -21.48 4.21
C THR A 287 -23.77 -20.41 4.82
N ASN A 288 -23.40 -19.13 4.67
CA ASN A 288 -24.04 -17.97 5.29
C ASN A 288 -24.13 -18.06 6.83
N GLN A 289 -23.24 -18.86 7.45
CA GLN A 289 -23.21 -19.04 8.91
C GLN A 289 -22.43 -17.90 9.56
N PHE A 290 -23.00 -17.37 10.63
CA PHE A 290 -22.34 -16.38 11.47
C PHE A 290 -21.10 -16.95 12.16
N VAL A 291 -20.04 -16.15 12.23
CA VAL A 291 -18.80 -16.49 12.94
C VAL A 291 -18.60 -15.56 14.14
N ILE A 292 -18.43 -14.26 13.89
CA ILE A 292 -18.16 -13.29 14.94
C ILE A 292 -18.49 -11.86 14.43
N TYR A 293 -18.72 -10.91 15.35
CA TYR A 293 -18.72 -9.48 15.03
C TYR A 293 -17.29 -8.94 15.03
N ALA A 294 -16.92 -8.24 13.96
CA ALA A 294 -15.61 -7.62 13.75
C ALA A 294 -15.72 -6.13 13.46
N THR A 295 -14.63 -5.43 13.63
CA THR A 295 -14.48 -3.99 13.35
C THR A 295 -13.71 -3.80 12.06
N GLY A 296 -14.36 -3.23 11.05
CA GLY A 296 -13.79 -3.01 9.72
C GLY A 296 -12.77 -1.88 9.64
N THR A 297 -12.05 -1.83 8.52
CA THR A 297 -10.97 -0.86 8.30
C THR A 297 -11.38 0.57 8.55
N ARG A 298 -12.58 0.98 8.08
CA ARG A 298 -13.09 2.36 8.23
C ARG A 298 -13.16 2.76 9.71
N LYS A 299 -13.71 1.88 10.56
CA LYS A 299 -13.82 2.13 12.00
C LYS A 299 -12.46 2.08 12.70
N CYS A 300 -11.59 1.14 12.31
CA CYS A 300 -10.23 1.04 12.87
C CYS A 300 -9.44 2.34 12.65
N ILE A 301 -9.44 2.86 11.41
CA ILE A 301 -8.72 4.09 11.08
C ILE A 301 -9.33 5.30 11.81
N GLU A 302 -10.66 5.39 11.91
CA GLU A 302 -11.33 6.43 12.70
C GLU A 302 -10.91 6.39 14.16
N THR A 303 -10.86 5.20 14.76
CA THR A 303 -10.43 5.01 16.15
C THR A 303 -8.98 5.46 16.33
N ALA A 304 -8.06 5.03 15.47
CA ALA A 304 -6.66 5.44 15.51
C ALA A 304 -6.48 6.97 15.33
N ASN A 305 -7.28 7.60 14.45
CA ASN A 305 -7.28 9.06 14.29
C ASN A 305 -7.74 9.78 15.58
N ASN A 306 -8.78 9.24 16.23
CA ASN A 306 -9.34 9.84 17.45
C ASN A 306 -8.42 9.66 18.67
N LEU A 307 -7.67 8.56 18.74
CA LEU A 307 -6.70 8.28 19.81
C LEU A 307 -5.37 9.03 19.64
N GLY A 308 -5.12 9.59 18.45
CA GLY A 308 -3.87 10.30 18.14
C GLY A 308 -2.74 9.41 17.61
N SER A 309 -2.93 8.09 17.48
CA SER A 309 -1.93 7.17 16.88
C SER A 309 -1.52 7.63 15.47
N ASN A 310 -2.42 8.33 14.75
CA ASN A 310 -2.20 8.87 13.42
C ASN A 310 -1.75 10.35 13.37
N ASP A 311 -1.45 10.98 14.52
CA ASP A 311 -1.21 12.44 14.55
C ASP A 311 -0.05 12.88 13.67
N ILE A 312 1.00 12.07 13.54
CA ILE A 312 2.11 12.36 12.63
C ILE A 312 1.67 12.42 11.16
N LEU A 313 0.62 11.72 10.77
CA LEU A 313 0.10 11.73 9.40
C LEU A 313 -0.56 13.06 9.00
N LYS A 314 -0.86 13.94 9.97
CA LYS A 314 -1.29 15.32 9.71
C LYS A 314 -0.19 16.15 9.04
N THR A 315 1.06 15.70 9.09
CA THR A 315 2.22 16.34 8.45
C THR A 315 2.47 15.87 7.02
N VAL A 316 1.61 15.01 6.46
CA VAL A 316 1.70 14.61 5.05
C VAL A 316 1.63 15.85 4.16
N ASP A 317 2.62 16.00 3.28
CA ASP A 317 2.66 17.09 2.32
C ASP A 317 1.40 17.04 1.42
N PRO A 318 0.54 18.09 1.44
CA PRO A 318 -0.68 18.12 0.65
C PRO A 318 -0.44 18.02 -0.86
N ASN A 319 0.76 18.38 -1.35
CA ASN A 319 1.11 18.22 -2.77
C ASN A 319 1.44 16.78 -3.15
N LEU A 320 1.69 15.90 -2.17
CA LEU A 320 1.86 14.45 -2.38
C LEU A 320 0.55 13.69 -2.20
N ASP A 321 -0.39 14.20 -1.40
CA ASP A 321 -1.67 13.53 -1.10
C ASP A 321 -2.74 13.85 -2.15
N VAL A 322 -2.57 13.30 -3.33
CA VAL A 322 -3.49 13.51 -4.47
C VAL A 322 -4.93 13.04 -4.21
N LEU A 323 -5.16 12.23 -3.17
CA LEU A 323 -6.50 11.78 -2.76
C LEU A 323 -7.14 12.67 -1.70
N LYS A 324 -6.42 13.67 -1.16
CA LYS A 324 -6.89 14.51 -0.05
C LYS A 324 -8.29 15.09 -0.29
N ASN A 325 -8.52 15.73 -1.44
CA ASN A 325 -9.81 16.34 -1.76
C ASN A 325 -10.94 15.31 -1.85
N LEU A 326 -10.67 14.11 -2.36
CA LEU A 326 -11.64 13.03 -2.43
C LEU A 326 -11.96 12.50 -1.03
N ILE A 327 -10.95 12.32 -0.18
CA ILE A 327 -11.12 11.90 1.22
C ILE A 327 -11.93 12.96 1.99
N ASP A 328 -11.62 14.24 1.83
CA ASP A 328 -12.36 15.33 2.48
C ASP A 328 -13.84 15.36 2.02
N GLY A 329 -14.11 15.08 0.76
CA GLY A 329 -15.47 14.88 0.25
C GLY A 329 -16.17 13.70 0.91
N GLN A 330 -15.50 12.56 1.05
CA GLN A 330 -16.05 11.37 1.69
C GLN A 330 -16.31 11.57 3.19
N LYS A 331 -15.54 12.40 3.89
CA LYS A 331 -15.74 12.73 5.31
C LYS A 331 -17.04 13.49 5.58
N SER A 332 -17.60 14.16 4.57
CA SER A 332 -18.88 14.87 4.65
C SER A 332 -20.04 14.10 3.99
N THR A 333 -19.77 12.95 3.38
CA THR A 333 -20.77 12.13 2.68
C THR A 333 -21.34 11.09 3.62
N GLN A 334 -22.65 11.14 3.87
CA GLN A 334 -23.36 10.05 4.55
C GLN A 334 -23.72 8.95 3.56
N THR A 335 -23.58 7.71 3.99
CA THR A 335 -23.96 6.52 3.23
C THR A 335 -24.65 5.49 4.11
N ILE A 336 -25.53 4.70 3.50
CA ILE A 336 -26.12 3.53 4.13
C ILE A 336 -25.40 2.30 3.59
N LEU A 337 -24.71 1.58 4.47
CA LEU A 337 -23.97 0.38 4.08
C LEU A 337 -24.90 -0.70 3.55
N PRO A 338 -24.64 -1.28 2.36
CA PRO A 338 -25.56 -2.23 1.73
C PRO A 338 -25.83 -3.49 2.56
N LEU A 339 -24.81 -3.99 3.28
CA LEU A 339 -24.93 -5.25 4.02
C LEU A 339 -25.44 -5.09 5.43
N THR A 340 -25.05 -4.03 6.15
CA THR A 340 -25.38 -3.85 7.56
C THR A 340 -26.49 -2.83 7.79
N GLN A 341 -26.90 -2.08 6.77
CA GLN A 341 -27.88 -0.98 6.82
C GLN A 341 -27.50 0.14 7.81
N GLN A 342 -26.22 0.19 8.21
CA GLN A 342 -25.72 1.26 9.07
C GLN A 342 -25.62 2.56 8.27
N ASN A 343 -26.09 3.67 8.86
CA ASN A 343 -25.92 5.01 8.33
C ASN A 343 -24.68 5.64 8.94
N ILE A 344 -23.64 5.87 8.14
CA ILE A 344 -22.33 6.34 8.60
C ILE A 344 -21.77 7.43 7.68
N LEU A 345 -20.76 8.16 8.16
CA LEU A 345 -19.90 8.96 7.29
C LEU A 345 -18.95 8.03 6.51
N LEU A 346 -18.93 8.20 5.18
CA LEU A 346 -18.20 7.32 4.26
C LEU A 346 -16.70 7.32 4.53
N GLY A 347 -16.09 8.50 4.69
CA GLY A 347 -14.65 8.67 4.87
C GLY A 347 -14.22 9.07 6.28
N THR A 348 -12.93 8.99 6.54
CA THR A 348 -12.18 9.58 7.66
C THR A 348 -10.77 9.91 7.18
N ASP A 349 -10.00 10.70 7.93
CA ASP A 349 -8.60 10.94 7.59
C ASP A 349 -7.83 9.62 7.46
N ASN A 350 -6.86 9.56 6.57
CA ASN A 350 -6.00 8.39 6.30
C ASN A 350 -6.73 7.14 5.76
N PHE A 351 -7.97 7.32 5.31
CA PHE A 351 -8.81 6.25 4.77
C PHE A 351 -9.49 6.68 3.48
N TYR A 352 -9.53 5.79 2.49
CA TYR A 352 -10.28 6.00 1.25
C TYR A 352 -11.29 4.88 1.04
N ALA A 353 -12.56 5.23 0.93
CA ALA A 353 -13.64 4.30 0.63
C ALA A 353 -13.75 4.06 -0.88
N PHE A 354 -13.73 2.80 -1.30
CA PHE A 354 -14.18 2.41 -2.63
C PHE A 354 -15.70 2.22 -2.62
N ASP A 355 -16.41 3.28 -2.97
CA ASP A 355 -17.88 3.31 -3.08
C ASP A 355 -18.28 3.49 -4.55
N ILE A 356 -17.86 2.57 -5.39
CA ILE A 356 -18.11 2.61 -6.84
C ILE A 356 -19.01 1.43 -7.20
N PRO A 357 -20.33 1.65 -7.40
CA PRO A 357 -21.19 0.60 -7.89
C PRO A 357 -20.84 0.27 -9.34
N ILE A 358 -20.76 -1.02 -9.65
CA ILE A 358 -20.61 -1.50 -11.02
C ILE A 358 -21.97 -1.88 -11.57
N ILE A 359 -22.24 -1.48 -12.81
CA ILE A 359 -23.39 -1.97 -13.57
C ILE A 359 -22.94 -3.17 -14.39
N TYR A 360 -23.42 -4.34 -14.02
CA TYR A 360 -23.20 -5.58 -14.76
C TYR A 360 -24.53 -6.22 -15.15
N ASN A 361 -24.70 -6.51 -16.43
CA ASN A 361 -25.99 -6.99 -16.99
C ASN A 361 -27.18 -6.11 -16.58
N GLY A 362 -27.03 -4.79 -16.59
CA GLY A 362 -28.09 -3.82 -16.26
C GLY A 362 -28.45 -3.72 -14.76
N LYS A 363 -27.72 -4.37 -13.88
CA LYS A 363 -27.92 -4.33 -12.42
C LYS A 363 -26.69 -3.74 -11.73
N VAL A 364 -26.94 -3.00 -10.67
CA VAL A 364 -25.87 -2.57 -9.75
C VAL A 364 -25.39 -3.78 -8.97
N VAL A 365 -24.09 -4.05 -9.01
CA VAL A 365 -23.45 -5.18 -8.33
C VAL A 365 -22.44 -4.65 -7.32
N PRO A 366 -22.45 -5.13 -6.07
CA PRO A 366 -21.45 -4.79 -5.08
C PRO A 366 -20.07 -5.32 -5.47
N GLN A 367 -19.01 -4.63 -5.01
CA GLN A 367 -17.62 -5.04 -5.17
C GLN A 367 -16.99 -5.32 -3.82
N GLY A 368 -16.51 -6.56 -3.61
CA GLY A 368 -15.79 -6.92 -2.39
C GLY A 368 -14.28 -6.77 -2.52
N SER A 369 -13.69 -7.24 -3.62
CA SER A 369 -12.24 -7.30 -3.83
C SER A 369 -11.87 -6.88 -5.25
N PRO A 370 -12.08 -5.63 -5.67
CA PRO A 370 -11.90 -5.19 -7.07
C PRO A 370 -10.44 -5.18 -7.52
N TRP A 371 -9.50 -5.29 -6.60
CA TRP A 371 -8.06 -5.40 -6.85
C TRP A 371 -7.58 -6.82 -7.14
N GLU A 372 -8.45 -7.86 -7.05
CA GLU A 372 -8.09 -9.23 -7.37
C GLU A 372 -8.37 -9.57 -8.83
N TRP A 373 -7.49 -10.36 -9.43
CA TRP A 373 -7.72 -10.96 -10.75
C TRP A 373 -6.85 -12.20 -10.95
N TRP A 374 -7.29 -13.03 -11.86
CA TRP A 374 -6.56 -14.21 -12.36
C TRP A 374 -6.97 -14.51 -13.80
N ASP A 375 -6.13 -15.27 -14.48
CA ASP A 375 -6.45 -15.81 -15.80
C ASP A 375 -7.18 -17.16 -15.65
N LEU A 376 -8.33 -17.30 -16.33
CA LEU A 376 -9.16 -18.52 -16.20
C LEU A 376 -8.47 -19.76 -16.77
N ASN A 377 -7.68 -19.64 -17.85
CA ASN A 377 -6.98 -20.79 -18.42
C ASN A 377 -5.87 -21.26 -17.48
N THR A 378 -5.14 -20.33 -16.88
CA THR A 378 -4.17 -20.62 -15.82
C THR A 378 -4.84 -21.31 -14.62
N LEU A 379 -6.00 -20.81 -14.19
CA LEU A 379 -6.77 -21.42 -13.10
C LEU A 379 -7.18 -22.87 -13.44
N LYS A 380 -7.65 -23.14 -14.67
CA LYS A 380 -7.99 -24.50 -15.12
C LYS A 380 -6.80 -25.46 -14.99
N VAL A 381 -5.61 -25.02 -15.38
CA VAL A 381 -4.39 -25.84 -15.24
C VAL A 381 -4.06 -26.10 -13.76
N ILE A 382 -4.10 -25.05 -12.91
CA ILE A 382 -3.83 -25.17 -11.48
C ILE A 382 -4.82 -26.13 -10.82
N VAL A 383 -6.11 -25.99 -11.08
CA VAL A 383 -7.17 -26.86 -10.54
C VAL A 383 -6.98 -28.30 -10.96
N GLN A 384 -6.62 -28.55 -12.22
CA GLN A 384 -6.33 -29.89 -12.70
C GLN A 384 -5.15 -30.55 -11.94
N ILE A 385 -4.07 -29.78 -11.74
CA ILE A 385 -2.89 -30.27 -10.97
C ILE A 385 -3.27 -30.56 -9.52
N VAL A 386 -3.97 -29.65 -8.85
CA VAL A 386 -4.38 -29.82 -7.44
C VAL A 386 -5.30 -31.03 -7.28
N ASN A 387 -6.29 -31.19 -8.16
CA ASN A 387 -7.19 -32.34 -8.15
C ASN A 387 -6.44 -33.65 -8.30
N ALA A 388 -5.48 -33.72 -9.23
CA ALA A 388 -4.67 -34.91 -9.46
C ALA A 388 -3.75 -35.24 -8.26
N GLN A 389 -3.15 -34.23 -7.64
CA GLN A 389 -2.21 -34.43 -6.53
C GLN A 389 -2.89 -34.75 -5.20
N ARG A 390 -4.08 -34.20 -4.96
CA ARG A 390 -4.74 -34.25 -3.65
C ARG A 390 -6.04 -35.08 -3.66
N GLY A 391 -6.44 -35.68 -4.80
CA GLY A 391 -7.68 -36.43 -4.92
C GLY A 391 -8.93 -35.56 -4.70
N THR A 392 -8.86 -34.25 -4.97
CA THR A 392 -9.98 -33.32 -4.87
C THR A 392 -10.78 -33.23 -6.17
N ASN A 393 -11.95 -32.59 -6.15
CA ASN A 393 -12.82 -32.41 -7.31
C ASN A 393 -13.24 -30.95 -7.45
N PHE A 394 -12.30 -30.01 -7.41
CA PHE A 394 -12.58 -28.60 -7.65
C PHE A 394 -12.91 -28.36 -9.11
N ASN A 395 -13.80 -27.39 -9.37
CA ASN A 395 -14.18 -26.96 -10.70
C ASN A 395 -13.73 -25.50 -10.92
N ALA A 396 -12.84 -25.27 -11.88
CA ALA A 396 -12.26 -23.96 -12.15
C ALA A 396 -13.30 -22.92 -12.62
N ASP A 397 -14.27 -23.33 -13.44
CA ASP A 397 -15.32 -22.43 -13.94
C ASP A 397 -16.24 -21.99 -12.78
N THR A 398 -16.58 -22.90 -11.85
CA THR A 398 -17.36 -22.56 -10.65
C THR A 398 -16.58 -21.59 -9.75
N LEU A 399 -15.29 -21.83 -9.50
CA LEU A 399 -14.45 -20.95 -8.71
C LEU A 399 -14.32 -19.56 -9.34
N HIS A 400 -14.21 -19.50 -10.66
CA HIS A 400 -14.18 -18.24 -11.40
C HIS A 400 -15.49 -17.48 -11.29
N LEU A 401 -16.63 -18.15 -11.45
CA LEU A 401 -17.96 -17.56 -11.30
C LEU A 401 -18.20 -17.03 -9.88
N ASN A 402 -17.74 -17.74 -8.86
CA ASN A 402 -17.80 -17.26 -7.47
C ASN A 402 -17.02 -15.95 -7.30
N GLY A 403 -15.84 -15.84 -7.91
CA GLY A 403 -15.06 -14.59 -7.90
C GLY A 403 -15.77 -13.44 -8.64
N LEU A 404 -16.42 -13.73 -9.76
CA LEU A 404 -17.20 -12.73 -10.51
C LEU A 404 -18.43 -12.22 -9.75
N ALA A 405 -18.93 -12.97 -8.76
CA ALA A 405 -20.06 -12.52 -7.95
C ALA A 405 -19.75 -11.27 -7.11
N THR A 406 -18.50 -11.07 -6.75
CA THR A 406 -18.03 -9.89 -5.98
C THR A 406 -17.04 -9.02 -6.75
N ASN A 407 -16.70 -9.39 -7.99
CA ASN A 407 -15.81 -8.64 -8.88
C ASN A 407 -16.21 -8.93 -10.35
N PRO A 408 -17.39 -8.48 -10.81
CA PRO A 408 -18.03 -8.97 -12.04
C PRO A 408 -17.30 -8.62 -13.34
N ASP A 409 -16.59 -7.51 -13.38
CA ASP A 409 -15.76 -7.03 -14.50
C ASP A 409 -14.27 -7.25 -14.23
N MET A 410 -13.94 -8.31 -13.50
CA MET A 410 -12.57 -8.66 -13.11
C MET A 410 -11.62 -8.65 -14.31
N SER A 411 -10.56 -7.89 -14.19
CA SER A 411 -9.47 -7.82 -15.16
C SER A 411 -8.18 -7.31 -14.54
N ALA A 412 -7.05 -7.62 -15.17
CA ALA A 412 -5.74 -7.10 -14.75
C ALA A 412 -5.68 -5.57 -14.74
N ASN A 413 -6.32 -4.92 -15.73
CA ASN A 413 -6.33 -3.45 -15.81
C ASN A 413 -7.13 -2.84 -14.67
N LYS A 414 -8.30 -3.39 -14.35
CA LYS A 414 -9.10 -2.98 -13.19
C LYS A 414 -8.32 -3.15 -11.90
N GLY A 415 -7.78 -4.35 -11.65
CA GLY A 415 -7.03 -4.62 -10.44
C GLY A 415 -5.86 -3.67 -10.24
N ARG A 416 -5.10 -3.39 -11.29
CA ARG A 416 -4.00 -2.40 -11.25
C ARG A 416 -4.47 -0.99 -10.96
N ALA A 417 -5.61 -0.55 -11.48
CA ALA A 417 -6.16 0.78 -11.21
C ALA A 417 -6.53 0.95 -9.73
N TYR A 418 -7.12 -0.08 -9.10
CA TYR A 418 -7.41 -0.08 -7.66
C TYR A 418 -6.13 -0.12 -6.81
N ILE A 419 -5.12 -0.90 -7.23
CA ILE A 419 -3.81 -0.92 -6.58
C ILE A 419 -3.13 0.46 -6.70
N ASP A 420 -3.17 1.10 -7.86
CA ASP A 420 -2.59 2.44 -8.06
C ASP A 420 -3.26 3.47 -7.13
N THR A 421 -4.59 3.43 -7.01
CA THR A 421 -5.31 4.31 -6.07
C THR A 421 -4.87 4.04 -4.62
N THR A 422 -4.70 2.78 -4.24
CA THR A 422 -4.24 2.41 -2.90
C THR A 422 -2.79 2.88 -2.65
N LEU A 423 -1.92 2.77 -3.65
CA LEU A 423 -0.54 3.30 -3.58
C LEU A 423 -0.54 4.83 -3.43
N ARG A 424 -1.42 5.55 -4.12
CA ARG A 424 -1.57 7.01 -3.98
C ARG A 424 -1.98 7.43 -2.56
N LEU A 425 -2.78 6.61 -1.87
CA LEU A 425 -3.08 6.82 -0.45
C LEU A 425 -1.86 6.49 0.43
N ALA A 426 -1.24 5.34 0.18
CA ALA A 426 -0.25 4.76 1.08
C ALA A 426 1.10 5.47 1.03
N LEU A 427 1.63 5.77 -0.18
CA LEU A 427 2.99 6.28 -0.33
C LEU A 427 3.26 7.58 0.44
N PRO A 428 2.41 8.63 0.39
CA PRO A 428 2.64 9.85 1.18
C PRO A 428 2.67 9.58 2.69
N ARG A 429 1.83 8.68 3.18
CA ARG A 429 1.76 8.29 4.59
C ARG A 429 2.96 7.46 5.03
N MET A 430 3.41 6.55 4.17
CA MET A 430 4.66 5.80 4.37
C MET A 430 5.87 6.74 4.38
N CYS A 431 5.90 7.77 3.54
CA CYS A 431 6.96 8.78 3.53
C CYS A 431 7.13 9.44 4.91
N VAL A 432 6.02 9.79 5.55
CA VAL A 432 6.02 10.43 6.88
C VAL A 432 6.34 9.41 7.97
N SER A 433 5.60 8.31 8.05
CA SER A 433 5.74 7.32 9.14
C SER A 433 7.11 6.63 9.15
N LEU A 434 7.71 6.42 7.99
CA LEU A 434 9.03 5.80 7.86
C LEU A 434 10.17 6.83 7.77
N ASN A 435 9.87 8.13 7.87
CA ASN A 435 10.83 9.22 7.74
C ASN A 435 11.73 9.07 6.51
N LEU A 436 11.12 9.00 5.32
CA LEU A 436 11.84 8.73 4.07
C LEU A 436 12.39 10.00 3.39
N GLY A 437 12.04 11.19 3.87
CA GLY A 437 12.45 12.46 3.29
C GLY A 437 11.83 12.72 1.91
N CYS A 438 10.66 12.12 1.61
CA CYS A 438 9.95 12.41 0.38
C CYS A 438 9.50 13.86 0.38
N GLN A 439 9.90 14.56 -0.66
CA GLN A 439 9.45 15.92 -0.89
C GLN A 439 8.63 15.93 -2.19
N ALA A 440 7.51 16.66 -2.18
CA ALA A 440 6.97 17.11 -3.45
C ALA A 440 8.10 17.91 -4.12
N VAL A 441 8.41 17.59 -5.37
CA VAL A 441 9.11 18.57 -6.19
C VAL A 441 8.04 19.63 -6.47
N ALA A 442 7.78 20.47 -5.46
CA ALA A 442 7.08 21.69 -5.69
C ALA A 442 8.06 22.55 -6.47
N ILE A 443 7.80 22.69 -7.76
CA ILE A 443 7.94 24.03 -8.31
C ILE A 443 6.89 24.79 -7.51
N GLU A 444 7.31 25.48 -6.45
CA GLU A 444 6.48 26.46 -5.79
C GLU A 444 6.14 27.44 -6.91
N GLU A 445 4.91 27.42 -7.43
CA GLU A 445 4.41 28.47 -8.29
C GLU A 445 4.41 29.72 -7.41
N VAL A 446 5.52 30.40 -7.45
CA VAL A 446 5.70 31.62 -6.67
C VAL A 446 4.76 32.65 -7.28
N ASP A 447 3.83 33.15 -6.48
CA ASP A 447 3.01 34.28 -6.87
C ASP A 447 3.95 35.39 -7.37
N ASP A 448 3.71 35.85 -8.58
CA ASP A 448 4.46 36.96 -9.21
C ASP A 448 4.67 38.14 -8.25
N ALA A 449 3.70 38.37 -7.38
CA ALA A 449 3.74 39.40 -6.36
C ALA A 449 4.90 39.21 -5.36
N VAL A 450 5.31 37.97 -5.08
CA VAL A 450 6.42 37.66 -4.13
C VAL A 450 7.73 38.20 -4.69
N ILE A 451 8.09 37.78 -5.91
CA ILE A 451 9.34 38.23 -6.56
C ILE A 451 9.18 39.54 -7.28
N GLY A 452 7.95 40.08 -7.36
CA GLY A 452 7.62 41.31 -8.08
C GLY A 452 7.87 41.22 -9.58
N LEU A 453 7.57 40.04 -10.16
CA LEU A 453 7.79 39.83 -11.59
C LEU A 453 6.91 40.73 -12.42
N ASN A 454 7.56 41.55 -13.22
CA ASN A 454 6.94 42.33 -14.29
C ASN A 454 7.47 41.81 -15.64
N LEU A 455 6.57 41.46 -16.51
CA LEU A 455 6.86 40.74 -17.75
C LEU A 455 6.15 41.44 -18.92
N GLY A 456 6.87 41.78 -19.97
CA GLY A 456 6.23 42.36 -21.17
C GLY A 456 7.19 43.00 -22.18
N PRO A 457 6.65 43.39 -23.33
CA PRO A 457 5.27 43.24 -23.80
C PRO A 457 4.92 41.81 -24.14
N ILE A 458 3.67 41.41 -23.96
CA ILE A 458 3.12 40.10 -24.41
C ILE A 458 1.77 40.38 -25.08
N PRO A 459 1.59 40.06 -26.38
CA PRO A 459 2.58 39.50 -27.32
C PRO A 459 3.75 40.44 -27.63
N ALA A 460 4.92 39.86 -27.85
CA ALA A 460 6.14 40.57 -28.20
C ALA A 460 6.45 40.42 -29.69
N LYS A 461 7.09 41.45 -30.30
CA LYS A 461 7.62 41.37 -31.68
C LYS A 461 9.08 40.96 -31.72
N SER A 462 9.92 41.64 -30.97
CA SER A 462 11.38 41.50 -31.04
C SER A 462 12.05 41.11 -29.72
N GLU A 463 11.44 41.42 -28.59
CA GLU A 463 12.03 41.22 -27.27
C GLU A 463 10.97 41.12 -26.19
N VAL A 464 11.29 40.39 -25.10
CA VAL A 464 10.50 40.34 -23.86
C VAL A 464 11.37 40.83 -22.71
N ARG A 465 10.84 41.72 -21.87
CA ARG A 465 11.51 42.22 -20.68
C ARG A 465 11.04 41.49 -19.46
N PHE A 466 11.98 41.14 -18.60
CA PHE A 466 11.77 40.55 -17.30
C PHE A 466 12.34 41.49 -16.25
N GLU A 467 11.53 41.85 -15.26
CA GLU A 467 11.95 42.67 -14.13
C GLU A 467 11.50 42.01 -12.83
N THR A 468 12.34 42.02 -11.80
CA THR A 468 12.09 41.47 -10.47
C THR A 468 12.51 42.47 -9.39
N LYS A 469 12.05 42.26 -8.13
CA LYS A 469 12.53 43.05 -6.98
C LYS A 469 14.03 42.89 -6.77
N ALA A 470 14.66 43.84 -6.13
CA ALA A 470 16.11 43.82 -5.84
C ALA A 470 16.58 42.59 -5.07
N GLU A 471 15.70 42.02 -4.24
CA GLU A 471 15.97 40.85 -3.41
C GLU A 471 15.99 39.55 -4.21
N TYR A 472 15.46 39.54 -5.45
CA TYR A 472 15.32 38.36 -6.31
C TYR A 472 15.98 38.59 -7.69
N PRO A 473 17.33 38.72 -7.77
CA PRO A 473 18.00 38.85 -9.06
C PRO A 473 17.75 37.60 -9.92
N ILE A 474 17.54 37.83 -11.21
CA ILE A 474 17.36 36.78 -12.21
C ILE A 474 18.71 36.10 -12.44
N GLU A 475 18.82 34.82 -12.16
CA GLU A 475 20.02 34.01 -12.41
C GLU A 475 20.03 33.46 -13.84
N SER A 476 18.88 32.92 -14.29
CA SER A 476 18.74 32.36 -15.64
C SER A 476 17.31 32.43 -16.16
N ILE A 477 17.16 32.39 -17.49
CA ILE A 477 15.87 32.24 -18.18
C ILE A 477 16.00 31.11 -19.20
N HIS A 478 15.19 30.08 -19.07
CA HIS A 478 15.07 28.99 -20.03
C HIS A 478 13.73 29.10 -20.76
N VAL A 479 13.75 28.99 -22.09
CA VAL A 479 12.55 29.10 -22.93
C VAL A 479 12.29 27.74 -23.57
N TYR A 480 11.06 27.25 -23.41
CA TYR A 480 10.61 25.98 -23.94
C TYR A 480 9.50 26.16 -24.96
N ASP A 481 9.43 25.30 -25.96
CA ASP A 481 8.28 25.20 -26.84
C ASP A 481 7.11 24.45 -26.13
N LEU A 482 5.94 24.36 -26.77
CA LEU A 482 4.76 23.68 -26.20
C LEU A 482 4.93 22.16 -26.07
N ASN A 483 5.97 21.59 -26.67
CA ASN A 483 6.31 20.16 -26.52
C ASN A 483 7.30 19.94 -25.35
N GLY A 484 7.71 21.02 -24.64
CA GLY A 484 8.68 20.95 -23.56
C GLY A 484 10.14 20.94 -24.00
N ASN A 485 10.44 21.17 -25.28
CA ASN A 485 11.82 21.25 -25.75
C ASN A 485 12.43 22.60 -25.38
N LEU A 486 13.63 22.59 -24.81
CA LEU A 486 14.39 23.81 -24.56
C LEU A 486 14.82 24.42 -25.88
N VAL A 487 14.27 25.58 -26.23
CA VAL A 487 14.56 26.29 -27.49
C VAL A 487 15.54 27.46 -27.30
N LYS A 488 15.70 27.93 -26.05
CA LYS A 488 16.63 29.00 -25.71
C LYS A 488 17.00 28.99 -24.23
N ALA A 489 18.25 29.31 -23.92
CA ALA A 489 18.73 29.48 -22.55
C ALA A 489 19.58 30.73 -22.42
N HIS A 490 19.34 31.47 -21.34
CA HIS A 490 20.13 32.59 -20.90
C HIS A 490 20.56 32.33 -19.46
N THR A 491 21.85 32.17 -19.23
CA THR A 491 22.46 31.87 -17.93
C THR A 491 23.32 33.03 -17.46
N ASP A 492 23.70 33.02 -16.18
CA ASP A 492 24.62 33.99 -15.57
C ASP A 492 24.15 35.46 -15.67
N ILE A 493 22.84 35.67 -15.66
CA ILE A 493 22.23 37.01 -15.82
C ILE A 493 22.55 37.87 -14.61
N ASN A 494 22.31 37.42 -13.38
CA ASN A 494 22.59 38.06 -12.10
C ASN A 494 22.14 39.53 -12.02
N ALA A 495 20.96 39.84 -12.56
CA ALA A 495 20.39 41.19 -12.63
C ALA A 495 18.89 41.18 -12.37
N ASN A 496 18.35 42.28 -11.83
CA ASN A 496 16.90 42.42 -11.58
C ASN A 496 16.12 42.81 -12.84
N ARG A 497 16.81 43.08 -13.94
CA ARG A 497 16.19 43.38 -15.21
C ARG A 497 16.96 42.69 -16.32
N TYR A 498 16.24 42.01 -17.20
CA TYR A 498 16.80 41.36 -18.36
C TYR A 498 15.89 41.54 -19.57
N VAL A 499 16.50 41.90 -20.72
CA VAL A 499 15.80 41.99 -22.00
C VAL A 499 16.18 40.82 -22.84
N MET A 500 15.25 39.92 -23.04
CA MET A 500 15.44 38.70 -23.84
C MET A 500 15.07 38.99 -25.30
N PRO A 501 16.02 38.97 -26.22
CA PRO A 501 15.72 39.17 -27.64
C PRO A 501 15.10 37.87 -28.23
N ARG A 502 14.15 38.06 -29.15
CA ARG A 502 13.49 36.95 -29.86
C ARG A 502 14.47 36.11 -30.69
N HIS A 503 15.38 36.76 -31.41
CA HIS A 503 16.32 36.12 -32.37
C HIS A 503 15.62 35.10 -33.30
N SER A 504 16.00 33.80 -33.20
CA SER A 504 15.53 32.74 -34.09
C SER A 504 14.18 32.12 -33.69
N LEU A 505 13.53 32.60 -32.62
CA LEU A 505 12.23 32.04 -32.21
C LEU A 505 11.15 32.43 -33.22
N GLN A 506 10.40 31.45 -33.69
CA GLN A 506 9.28 31.67 -34.61
C GLN A 506 8.11 32.36 -33.88
N PRO A 507 7.17 33.00 -34.60
CA PRO A 507 5.92 33.41 -33.97
C PRO A 507 5.20 32.20 -33.32
N GLY A 508 4.71 32.40 -32.10
CA GLY A 508 4.04 31.31 -31.36
C GLY A 508 4.10 31.49 -29.86
N PHE A 509 3.61 30.45 -29.18
CA PHE A 509 3.59 30.36 -27.73
C PHE A 509 4.81 29.63 -27.21
N TYR A 510 5.38 30.15 -26.11
CA TYR A 510 6.53 29.55 -25.42
C TYR A 510 6.31 29.65 -23.92
N LEU A 511 7.00 28.80 -23.16
CA LEU A 511 7.09 28.87 -21.70
C LEU A 511 8.49 29.39 -21.32
N ALA A 512 8.54 30.53 -20.65
CA ALA A 512 9.78 31.06 -20.10
C ALA A 512 9.87 30.72 -18.62
N GLN A 513 10.87 29.93 -18.26
CA GLN A 513 11.19 29.55 -16.90
C GLN A 513 12.30 30.48 -16.37
N LEU A 514 11.95 31.29 -15.39
CA LEU A 514 12.82 32.24 -14.72
C LEU A 514 13.33 31.65 -13.41
N LYS A 515 14.63 31.58 -13.22
CA LYS A 515 15.26 31.21 -11.96
C LYS A 515 15.83 32.43 -11.27
N THR A 516 15.49 32.61 -10.00
CA THR A 516 16.13 33.53 -9.07
C THR A 516 16.87 32.72 -8.00
N LYS A 517 17.50 33.34 -7.01
CA LYS A 517 18.35 32.71 -5.98
C LYS A 517 17.76 31.43 -5.35
N ASP A 518 16.46 31.44 -5.09
CA ASP A 518 15.76 30.34 -4.38
C ASP A 518 14.35 30.09 -4.94
N LYS A 519 13.97 30.75 -6.04
CA LYS A 519 12.64 30.66 -6.63
C LYS A 519 12.72 30.37 -8.12
N LEU A 520 11.74 29.59 -8.60
CA LEU A 520 11.55 29.28 -10.00
C LEU A 520 10.13 29.71 -10.39
N VAL A 521 10.01 30.48 -11.49
CA VAL A 521 8.72 30.95 -11.99
C VAL A 521 8.62 30.62 -13.46
N THR A 522 7.50 30.05 -13.89
CA THR A 522 7.24 29.77 -15.31
C THR A 522 6.12 30.66 -15.82
N LYS A 523 6.37 31.36 -16.93
CA LYS A 523 5.41 32.24 -17.57
C LYS A 523 5.27 31.98 -19.04
N GLN A 524 4.04 32.11 -19.52
CA GLN A 524 3.77 32.08 -20.95
C GLN A 524 4.23 33.39 -21.61
N ILE A 525 4.99 33.25 -22.66
CA ILE A 525 5.36 34.38 -23.55
C ILE A 525 4.87 34.08 -24.97
N ILE A 526 4.52 35.15 -25.69
CA ILE A 526 3.96 35.03 -27.03
C ILE A 526 4.76 35.94 -27.94
N PHE A 527 5.28 35.41 -29.05
CA PHE A 527 5.86 36.20 -30.14
C PHE A 527 4.87 36.23 -31.30
N ASN A 528 4.62 37.44 -31.82
CA ASN A 528 3.85 37.64 -33.02
C ASN A 528 4.76 38.18 -34.16
N ASP A 529 4.20 38.28 -35.38
CA ASP A 529 4.89 38.83 -36.54
C ASP A 529 5.18 40.35 -36.44
#